data_7f03d7b581a8ec76c5638b8b9893d907
#
_entry.id   7f03d7b581a8ec76c5638b8b9893d907
#
_cell.length_a   1.000
_cell.length_b   1.000
_cell.length_c   1.000
_cell.angle_alpha   90.00
_cell.angle_beta   90.00
_cell.angle_gamma   90.00
#
_symmetry.space_group_name_H-M   'P 1'
#
loop_
_entity.id
_entity.type
_entity.pdbx_description
1 polymer ?
#
loop_
_entity_poly.entity_id
_entity_poly.type
_entity_poly.pdbx_seq_one_letter_code
_entity_poly.pdbx_strand_id
1 'polypeptide(L)'
;LAKQPPTPIRGGAPVCWPYFGRQGQIGDVPAHGFVRTVAWRLTESRREDDGTVVLTLTPPRLDDLALRLRMTLRIGRTLEQRLITENTSAAPVRFTQALHNYFRVGDALKISVQGLDGLDYLDKYENYATAHRQQGDWSLRDPRDPGRSDRIYTNAGGRYTLTDPVLGRRIVIATEGSRSLVAWNPGEEAGKKMADVGDGWRDYVCLEAANAGPDVIELAPGASHTLTQTISVE
;
A
#
# COMPACT_ATOMS: atom_id res chain seq x y z
N LEU A 1 8.43 14.21 7.51
CA LEU A 1 8.53 14.37 8.96
C LEU A 1 9.63 13.44 9.49
N ALA A 2 10.62 14.02 10.17
CA ALA A 2 11.68 13.25 10.81
C ALA A 2 11.08 12.48 12.00
N LYS A 3 10.92 11.18 11.86
CA LYS A 3 10.48 10.31 12.95
C LYS A 3 11.55 9.30 13.28
N GLN A 4 11.69 9.00 14.55
CA GLN A 4 12.61 7.98 15.05
C GLN A 4 11.86 6.66 15.27
N PRO A 5 12.45 5.50 14.95
CA PRO A 5 11.89 4.21 15.34
C PRO A 5 11.64 4.17 16.87
N PRO A 6 10.59 3.49 17.35
CA PRO A 6 9.67 2.61 16.62
C PRO A 6 8.44 3.31 16.00
N THR A 7 8.44 4.63 15.89
CA THR A 7 7.32 5.36 15.29
C THR A 7 7.30 5.18 13.78
N PRO A 8 6.21 4.72 13.16
CA PRO A 8 6.14 4.54 11.72
C PRO A 8 6.24 5.90 10.99
N ILE A 9 6.96 5.92 9.87
CA ILE A 9 7.08 7.09 9.01
C ILE A 9 5.78 7.20 8.19
N ARG A 10 5.20 8.42 8.12
CA ARG A 10 4.15 8.72 7.15
C ARG A 10 4.79 9.29 5.90
N GLY A 11 4.96 8.46 4.90
CA GLY A 11 5.57 8.82 3.63
C GLY A 11 6.27 7.65 2.98
N GLY A 12 6.60 7.78 1.70
CA GLY A 12 7.17 6.70 0.91
C GLY A 12 6.19 5.54 0.73
N ALA A 13 6.68 4.31 0.86
CA ALA A 13 5.91 3.08 0.75
C ALA A 13 6.13 2.18 1.98
N PRO A 14 5.57 2.48 3.15
CA PRO A 14 5.63 1.57 4.29
C PRO A 14 5.09 0.19 3.93
N VAL A 15 5.77 -0.86 4.40
CA VAL A 15 5.38 -2.25 4.14
C VAL A 15 4.46 -2.74 5.24
N CYS A 16 3.23 -3.09 4.90
CA CYS A 16 2.29 -3.77 5.79
C CYS A 16 2.49 -5.27 5.62
N TRP A 17 2.95 -5.96 6.67
CA TRP A 17 3.24 -7.39 6.60
C TRP A 17 3.49 -7.99 8.01
N PRO A 18 3.03 -9.21 8.36
CA PRO A 18 2.32 -10.19 7.51
C PRO A 18 0.79 -10.04 7.57
N TYR A 19 0.28 -8.89 7.96
CA TYR A 19 -1.15 -8.58 7.90
C TYR A 19 -1.41 -7.10 7.67
N PHE A 20 -2.50 -6.82 6.92
CA PHE A 20 -3.02 -5.48 6.69
C PHE A 20 -3.96 -5.07 7.83
N GLY A 21 -3.83 -3.85 8.34
CA GLY A 21 -4.59 -3.43 9.51
C GLY A 21 -4.29 -4.35 10.72
N ARG A 22 -5.34 -4.94 11.24
CA ARG A 22 -5.29 -6.05 12.24
C ARG A 22 -6.06 -7.27 11.72
N GLN A 23 -6.18 -7.41 10.42
CA GLN A 23 -6.95 -8.48 9.79
C GLN A 23 -6.43 -9.86 10.19
N GLY A 24 -7.34 -10.70 10.69
CA GLY A 24 -7.01 -12.07 11.12
C GLY A 24 -6.21 -12.17 12.41
N GLN A 25 -5.99 -11.06 13.13
CA GLN A 25 -5.21 -11.03 14.36
C GLN A 25 -6.12 -11.03 15.60
N ILE A 26 -5.61 -11.61 16.69
CA ILE A 26 -6.26 -11.63 18.00
C ILE A 26 -5.36 -10.90 19.00
N GLY A 27 -5.95 -10.14 19.91
CA GLY A 27 -5.22 -9.42 20.97
C GLY A 27 -4.70 -8.05 20.53
N ASP A 28 -3.87 -7.46 21.36
CA ASP A 28 -3.28 -6.14 21.11
C ASP A 28 -1.98 -6.26 20.32
N VAL A 29 -2.12 -6.27 19.00
CA VAL A 29 -1.00 -6.32 18.06
C VAL A 29 -0.86 -4.99 17.32
N PRO A 30 0.34 -4.61 16.89
CA PRO A 30 0.53 -3.40 16.10
C PRO A 30 -0.26 -3.47 14.79
N ALA A 31 -0.93 -2.40 14.41
CA ALA A 31 -1.59 -2.35 13.10
C ALA A 31 -0.56 -2.44 11.97
N HIS A 32 -0.91 -3.17 10.90
CA HIS A 32 -0.10 -3.37 9.69
C HIS A 32 1.18 -4.19 9.89
N GLY A 33 1.21 -5.07 10.91
CA GLY A 33 2.31 -5.99 11.13
C GLY A 33 3.56 -5.36 11.72
N PHE A 34 4.72 -5.98 11.47
CA PHE A 34 5.92 -5.76 12.27
C PHE A 34 7.08 -5.09 11.52
N VAL A 35 7.04 -5.03 10.19
CA VAL A 35 8.24 -4.72 9.39
C VAL A 35 8.39 -3.25 9.01
N ARG A 36 7.34 -2.42 9.17
CA ARG A 36 7.40 -0.99 8.81
C ARG A 36 8.11 -0.11 9.84
N THR A 37 8.39 -0.66 11.03
CA THR A 37 9.01 0.06 12.16
C THR A 37 10.40 -0.43 12.49
N VAL A 38 10.97 -1.30 11.66
CA VAL A 38 12.30 -1.87 11.85
C VAL A 38 13.26 -1.44 10.73
N ALA A 39 14.55 -1.47 11.02
CA ALA A 39 15.56 -1.20 10.00
C ALA A 39 15.68 -2.40 9.05
N TRP A 40 15.62 -2.15 7.75
CA TRP A 40 15.87 -3.13 6.71
C TRP A 40 17.35 -3.11 6.30
N ARG A 41 17.90 -4.28 6.07
CA ARG A 41 19.26 -4.43 5.58
C ARG A 41 19.30 -4.48 4.06
N LEU A 42 20.14 -3.65 3.44
CA LEU A 42 20.52 -3.80 2.03
C LEU A 42 21.39 -5.03 1.90
N THR A 43 20.92 -6.05 1.20
CA THR A 43 21.62 -7.33 1.01
C THR A 43 22.30 -7.44 -0.33
N GLU A 44 21.80 -6.73 -1.34
CA GLU A 44 22.36 -6.70 -2.69
C GLU A 44 22.10 -5.34 -3.33
N SER A 45 23.08 -4.85 -4.08
CA SER A 45 22.91 -3.71 -4.98
C SER A 45 23.67 -3.96 -6.29
N ARG A 46 23.03 -3.65 -7.41
CA ARG A 46 23.68 -3.68 -8.73
C ARG A 46 23.12 -2.59 -9.62
N ARG A 47 23.89 -2.22 -10.63
CA ARG A 47 23.47 -1.34 -11.71
C ARG A 47 23.39 -2.14 -13.00
N GLU A 48 22.33 -1.96 -13.75
CA GLU A 48 22.12 -2.58 -15.06
C GLU A 48 22.69 -1.68 -16.18
N ASP A 49 22.84 -2.22 -17.38
CA ASP A 49 23.47 -1.51 -18.51
C ASP A 49 22.68 -0.26 -18.93
N ASP A 50 21.37 -0.26 -18.75
CA ASP A 50 20.50 0.90 -19.00
C ASP A 50 20.55 1.98 -17.91
N GLY A 51 21.37 1.78 -16.89
CA GLY A 51 21.53 2.65 -15.74
C GLY A 51 20.54 2.40 -14.60
N THR A 52 19.62 1.46 -14.73
CA THR A 52 18.68 1.06 -13.67
C THR A 52 19.45 0.53 -12.47
N VAL A 53 19.14 1.03 -11.28
CA VAL A 53 19.67 0.53 -10.01
C VAL A 53 18.71 -0.50 -9.43
N VAL A 54 19.24 -1.67 -9.07
CA VAL A 54 18.49 -2.74 -8.42
C VAL A 54 19.02 -2.94 -7.00
N LEU A 55 18.11 -2.87 -6.02
CA LEU A 55 18.41 -3.06 -4.61
C LEU A 55 17.57 -4.22 -4.07
N THR A 56 18.18 -5.08 -3.26
CA THR A 56 17.47 -6.11 -2.49
C THR A 56 17.59 -5.78 -1.00
N LEU A 57 16.44 -5.69 -0.34
CA LEU A 57 16.31 -5.38 1.07
C LEU A 57 15.61 -6.51 1.81
N THR A 58 16.06 -6.78 3.04
CA THR A 58 15.43 -7.77 3.93
C THR A 58 15.21 -7.16 5.31
N PRO A 59 14.03 -7.36 5.93
CA PRO A 59 13.84 -7.01 7.32
C PRO A 59 14.60 -7.99 8.23
N PRO A 60 14.75 -7.70 9.52
CA PRO A 60 15.18 -8.70 10.50
C PRO A 60 14.27 -9.94 10.43
N ARG A 61 14.85 -11.10 10.69
CA ARG A 61 14.07 -12.33 10.82
C ARG A 61 13.15 -12.22 12.04
N LEU A 62 11.91 -12.63 11.86
CA LEU A 62 10.94 -12.75 12.93
C LEU A 62 10.83 -14.24 13.24
N ASP A 63 11.43 -14.68 14.35
CA ASP A 63 11.66 -16.10 14.64
C ASP A 63 10.34 -16.88 14.85
N ASP A 64 9.29 -16.19 15.31
CA ASP A 64 7.96 -16.78 15.49
C ASP A 64 7.11 -16.87 14.21
N LEU A 65 7.62 -16.36 13.09
CA LEU A 65 6.93 -16.40 11.80
C LEU A 65 7.55 -17.42 10.86
N ALA A 66 6.72 -18.34 10.40
CA ALA A 66 7.07 -19.31 9.36
C ALA A 66 7.07 -18.70 7.94
N LEU A 67 7.29 -17.39 7.84
CA LEU A 67 7.34 -16.63 6.61
C LEU A 67 8.68 -15.89 6.50
N ARG A 68 9.24 -15.85 5.30
CA ARG A 68 10.42 -15.04 4.97
C ARG A 68 10.03 -13.94 4.01
N LEU A 69 10.52 -12.73 4.26
CA LEU A 69 10.23 -11.54 3.47
C LEU A 69 11.51 -10.96 2.86
N ARG A 70 11.39 -10.52 1.60
CA ARG A 70 12.38 -9.65 0.94
C ARG A 70 11.68 -8.66 0.02
N MET A 71 12.32 -7.53 -0.25
CA MET A 71 11.86 -6.55 -1.21
C MET A 71 12.96 -6.28 -2.23
N THR A 72 12.59 -6.25 -3.51
CA THR A 72 13.45 -5.78 -4.59
C THR A 72 12.92 -4.46 -5.12
N LEU A 73 13.80 -3.47 -5.24
CA LEU A 73 13.53 -2.19 -5.86
C LEU A 73 14.30 -2.10 -7.17
N ARG A 74 13.64 -1.74 -8.27
CA ARG A 74 14.27 -1.37 -9.54
C ARG A 74 13.99 0.11 -9.77
N ILE A 75 15.03 0.92 -9.79
CA ILE A 75 14.96 2.38 -9.81
C ILE A 75 15.61 2.88 -11.10
N GLY A 76 14.78 3.29 -12.04
CA GLY A 76 15.17 3.81 -13.34
C GLY A 76 14.19 4.90 -13.78
N ARG A 77 13.69 4.82 -15.01
CA ARG A 77 12.58 5.69 -15.49
C ARG A 77 11.29 5.44 -14.73
N THR A 78 11.13 4.24 -14.19
CA THR A 78 10.04 3.82 -13.32
C THR A 78 10.62 3.34 -12.00
N LEU A 79 9.80 3.34 -10.96
CA LEU A 79 10.08 2.62 -9.72
C LEU A 79 9.26 1.33 -9.72
N GLU A 80 9.93 0.18 -9.79
CA GLU A 80 9.30 -1.11 -9.54
C GLU A 80 9.65 -1.58 -8.12
N GLN A 81 8.64 -1.95 -7.35
CA GLN A 81 8.78 -2.55 -6.01
C GLN A 81 8.15 -3.94 -6.03
N ARG A 82 8.94 -4.96 -5.67
CA ARG A 82 8.49 -6.35 -5.58
C ARG A 82 8.65 -6.83 -4.15
N LEU A 83 7.54 -7.10 -3.49
CA LEU A 83 7.50 -7.66 -2.14
C LEU A 83 7.28 -9.16 -2.25
N ILE A 84 8.27 -9.95 -1.84
CA ILE A 84 8.31 -11.40 -2.04
C ILE A 84 8.23 -12.07 -0.67
N THR A 85 7.16 -12.84 -0.48
CA THR A 85 6.89 -13.63 0.74
C THR A 85 7.02 -15.12 0.41
N GLU A 86 7.81 -15.84 1.19
CA GLU A 86 8.02 -17.29 1.08
C GLU A 86 7.51 -17.99 2.34
N ASN A 87 6.76 -19.07 2.19
CA ASN A 87 6.38 -19.95 3.29
C ASN A 87 7.51 -20.94 3.58
N THR A 88 8.15 -20.80 4.73
CA THR A 88 9.26 -21.68 5.15
C THR A 88 8.83 -22.80 6.09
N SER A 89 7.53 -22.97 6.32
CA SER A 89 6.98 -24.04 7.17
C SER A 89 6.58 -25.28 6.36
N ALA A 90 6.23 -26.33 7.08
CA ALA A 90 5.69 -27.56 6.51
C ALA A 90 4.15 -27.55 6.35
N ALA A 91 3.47 -26.44 6.69
CA ALA A 91 2.02 -26.30 6.60
C ALA A 91 1.63 -25.07 5.76
N PRO A 92 0.44 -25.00 5.16
CA PRO A 92 -0.05 -23.80 4.50
C PRO A 92 -0.15 -22.62 5.49
N VAL A 93 0.21 -21.42 5.03
CA VAL A 93 0.14 -20.18 5.81
C VAL A 93 -0.70 -19.16 5.10
N ARG A 94 -1.55 -18.43 5.83
CA ARG A 94 -2.37 -17.33 5.30
C ARG A 94 -1.84 -16.00 5.80
N PHE A 95 -1.80 -15.01 4.92
CA PHE A 95 -1.35 -13.66 5.26
C PHE A 95 -2.02 -12.61 4.37
N THR A 96 -1.91 -11.36 4.80
CA THR A 96 -2.29 -10.18 4.01
C THR A 96 -1.15 -9.17 4.02
N GLN A 97 -1.06 -8.30 3.02
CA GLN A 97 0.05 -7.37 2.90
C GLN A 97 -0.32 -6.13 2.09
N ALA A 98 0.49 -5.09 2.17
CA ALA A 98 0.38 -3.93 1.29
C ALA A 98 1.70 -3.16 1.18
N LEU A 99 1.85 -2.49 0.04
CA LEU A 99 2.77 -1.38 -0.17
C LEU A 99 1.96 -0.08 0.02
N HIS A 100 2.05 0.49 1.21
CA HIS A 100 1.21 1.61 1.67
C HIS A 100 1.75 2.96 1.16
N ASN A 101 1.63 3.19 -0.15
CA ASN A 101 2.24 4.35 -0.78
C ASN A 101 1.55 5.66 -0.43
N TYR A 102 2.37 6.65 -0.09
CA TYR A 102 1.98 8.05 0.06
C TYR A 102 2.41 8.83 -1.18
N PHE A 103 1.46 9.24 -1.99
CA PHE A 103 1.71 10.11 -3.13
C PHE A 103 1.49 11.55 -2.71
N ARG A 104 2.56 12.36 -2.72
CA ARG A 104 2.42 13.79 -2.55
C ARG A 104 1.59 14.35 -3.70
N VAL A 105 0.65 15.24 -3.40
CA VAL A 105 -0.19 15.95 -4.38
C VAL A 105 -0.23 17.43 -4.04
N GLY A 106 -0.62 18.25 -5.01
CA GLY A 106 -0.73 19.68 -4.77
C GLY A 106 -1.96 20.08 -3.96
N ASP A 107 -3.05 19.31 -4.09
CA ASP A 107 -4.26 19.42 -3.25
C ASP A 107 -5.08 18.13 -3.39
N ALA A 108 -5.19 17.35 -2.32
CA ALA A 108 -5.92 16.08 -2.30
C ALA A 108 -7.41 16.21 -2.70
N LEU A 109 -8.00 17.40 -2.54
CA LEU A 109 -9.37 17.67 -2.98
C LEU A 109 -9.50 17.95 -4.48
N LYS A 110 -8.40 18.06 -5.22
CA LYS A 110 -8.39 18.37 -6.66
C LYS A 110 -7.92 17.22 -7.53
N ILE A 111 -7.43 16.15 -6.93
CA ILE A 111 -6.97 14.96 -7.68
C ILE A 111 -8.15 14.11 -8.13
N SER A 112 -7.90 13.29 -9.15
CA SER A 112 -8.74 12.16 -9.51
C SER A 112 -7.90 10.92 -9.79
N VAL A 113 -8.51 9.74 -9.62
CA VAL A 113 -7.87 8.46 -9.92
C VAL A 113 -8.74 7.66 -10.86
N GLN A 114 -8.22 7.41 -12.05
CA GLN A 114 -8.82 6.55 -13.06
C GLN A 114 -8.46 5.09 -12.85
N GLY A 115 -9.32 4.18 -13.35
CA GLY A 115 -9.12 2.74 -13.27
C GLY A 115 -9.87 2.06 -12.12
N LEU A 116 -10.66 2.81 -11.36
CA LEU A 116 -11.49 2.29 -10.26
C LEU A 116 -12.99 2.24 -10.60
N ASP A 117 -13.42 2.88 -11.71
CA ASP A 117 -14.80 2.86 -12.16
C ASP A 117 -15.33 1.44 -12.34
N GLY A 118 -16.53 1.19 -11.82
CA GLY A 118 -17.19 -0.12 -11.88
C GLY A 118 -16.62 -1.19 -10.94
N LEU A 119 -15.57 -0.90 -10.16
CA LEU A 119 -15.10 -1.81 -9.11
C LEU A 119 -15.95 -1.71 -7.85
N ASP A 120 -16.08 -2.82 -7.16
CA ASP A 120 -16.70 -2.84 -5.84
C ASP A 120 -15.65 -2.49 -4.78
N TYR A 121 -16.06 -1.77 -3.73
CA TYR A 121 -15.20 -1.47 -2.59
C TYR A 121 -15.92 -1.69 -1.26
N LEU A 122 -15.14 -1.95 -0.23
CA LEU A 122 -15.55 -2.02 1.17
C LEU A 122 -15.04 -0.77 1.90
N ASP A 123 -15.88 -0.13 2.69
CA ASP A 123 -15.53 1.08 3.42
C ASP A 123 -15.30 0.77 4.90
N LYS A 124 -14.19 1.25 5.44
CA LYS A 124 -13.85 1.08 6.86
C LYS A 124 -14.83 1.80 7.79
N TYR A 125 -15.36 2.93 7.38
CA TYR A 125 -16.33 3.68 8.17
C TYR A 125 -17.65 2.95 8.33
N GLU A 126 -17.89 1.92 7.51
CA GLU A 126 -18.98 0.96 7.63
C GLU A 126 -18.50 -0.41 8.16
N ASN A 127 -17.32 -0.47 8.78
CA ASN A 127 -16.69 -1.71 9.25
C ASN A 127 -16.57 -2.78 8.15
N TYR A 128 -16.42 -2.35 6.89
CA TYR A 128 -16.34 -3.24 5.72
C TYR A 128 -17.56 -4.15 5.51
N ALA A 129 -18.73 -3.75 6.05
CA ALA A 129 -19.93 -4.60 6.11
C ALA A 129 -20.66 -4.68 4.76
N THR A 130 -20.64 -3.61 3.98
CA THR A 130 -21.40 -3.49 2.72
C THR A 130 -20.45 -3.22 1.57
N ALA A 131 -20.66 -3.93 0.45
CA ALA A 131 -19.97 -3.62 -0.78
C ALA A 131 -20.70 -2.50 -1.52
N HIS A 132 -19.94 -1.48 -1.91
CA HIS A 132 -20.39 -0.37 -2.74
C HIS A 132 -19.71 -0.43 -4.10
N ARG A 133 -20.34 0.14 -5.12
CA ARG A 133 -19.76 0.24 -6.46
C ARG A 133 -19.25 1.64 -6.74
N GLN A 134 -18.00 1.75 -7.15
CA GLN A 134 -17.43 3.00 -7.62
C GLN A 134 -18.10 3.42 -8.94
N GLN A 135 -18.46 4.69 -9.04
CA GLN A 135 -18.99 5.30 -10.25
C GLN A 135 -18.07 6.44 -10.67
N GLY A 136 -17.52 6.32 -11.86
CA GLY A 136 -16.55 7.27 -12.39
C GLY A 136 -15.20 7.24 -11.67
N ASP A 137 -14.37 8.24 -11.95
CA ASP A 137 -13.07 8.41 -11.31
C ASP A 137 -13.22 8.61 -9.80
N TRP A 138 -12.34 7.98 -9.02
CA TRP A 138 -12.32 8.22 -7.59
C TRP A 138 -11.73 9.59 -7.27
N SER A 139 -12.30 10.28 -6.29
CA SER A 139 -11.78 11.53 -5.71
C SER A 139 -12.24 11.67 -4.26
N LEU A 140 -11.57 12.53 -3.47
CA LEU A 140 -12.02 12.88 -2.12
C LEU A 140 -13.27 13.78 -2.08
N ARG A 141 -13.82 14.14 -3.23
CA ARG A 141 -15.08 14.90 -3.35
C ARG A 141 -16.30 14.02 -3.62
N ASP A 142 -16.16 12.70 -3.47
CA ASP A 142 -17.31 11.80 -3.56
C ASP A 142 -18.35 12.23 -2.51
N PRO A 143 -19.61 12.51 -2.90
CA PRO A 143 -20.66 12.93 -1.97
C PRO A 143 -20.92 11.93 -0.84
N ARG A 144 -20.60 10.66 -1.05
CA ARG A 144 -20.77 9.58 -0.05
C ARG A 144 -19.67 9.57 1.00
N ASP A 145 -18.55 10.21 0.71
CA ASP A 145 -17.36 10.20 1.54
C ASP A 145 -16.57 11.52 1.39
N PRO A 146 -17.23 12.64 1.68
CA PRO A 146 -16.67 13.95 1.39
C PRO A 146 -15.41 14.24 2.21
N GLY A 147 -14.30 14.40 1.50
CA GLY A 147 -13.03 14.84 2.07
C GLY A 147 -12.27 13.79 2.88
N ARG A 148 -12.64 12.52 2.82
CA ARG A 148 -11.92 11.39 3.44
C ARG A 148 -12.13 10.11 2.63
N SER A 149 -11.26 9.11 2.81
CA SER A 149 -11.42 7.77 2.24
C SER A 149 -10.67 6.73 3.06
N ASP A 150 -11.27 5.56 3.23
CA ASP A 150 -10.59 4.36 3.75
C ASP A 150 -11.24 3.13 3.09
N ARG A 151 -11.01 2.98 1.77
CA ARG A 151 -11.67 2.02 0.90
C ARG A 151 -10.73 0.91 0.46
N ILE A 152 -11.19 -0.33 0.57
CA ILE A 152 -10.55 -1.50 -0.04
C ILE A 152 -11.35 -1.85 -1.30
N TYR A 153 -10.80 -1.55 -2.47
CA TYR A 153 -11.37 -1.99 -3.75
C TYR A 153 -11.07 -3.47 -3.94
N THR A 154 -12.08 -4.22 -4.36
CA THR A 154 -12.01 -5.66 -4.60
C THR A 154 -11.99 -5.96 -6.10
N ASN A 155 -11.41 -7.08 -6.49
CA ASN A 155 -11.17 -7.42 -7.90
C ASN A 155 -10.36 -6.33 -8.64
N ALA A 156 -9.55 -5.64 -7.89
CA ALA A 156 -8.74 -4.50 -8.30
C ALA A 156 -7.32 -4.99 -8.58
N GLY A 157 -7.04 -5.37 -9.78
CA GLY A 157 -5.69 -5.62 -10.28
C GLY A 157 -5.53 -4.90 -11.60
N GLY A 158 -4.39 -4.26 -11.84
CA GLY A 158 -4.15 -3.61 -13.11
C GLY A 158 -3.48 -2.24 -13.01
N ARG A 159 -4.01 -1.26 -13.74
CA ARG A 159 -3.38 0.06 -13.95
C ARG A 159 -4.30 1.17 -13.49
N TYR A 160 -3.74 2.10 -12.72
CA TYR A 160 -4.43 3.27 -12.19
C TYR A 160 -3.67 4.53 -12.57
N THR A 161 -4.39 5.63 -12.80
CA THR A 161 -3.77 6.92 -13.11
C THR A 161 -4.26 7.97 -12.13
N LEU A 162 -3.36 8.44 -11.27
CA LEU A 162 -3.57 9.59 -10.40
C LEU A 162 -3.26 10.86 -11.18
N THR A 163 -4.26 11.68 -11.43
CA THR A 163 -4.13 12.99 -12.06
C THR A 163 -4.05 14.07 -11.00
N ASP A 164 -2.98 14.84 -11.01
CA ASP A 164 -2.74 15.99 -10.12
C ASP A 164 -2.65 17.28 -10.93
N PRO A 165 -3.74 18.01 -11.08
CA PRO A 165 -3.77 19.23 -11.90
C PRO A 165 -3.00 20.39 -11.25
N VAL A 166 -2.77 20.37 -9.94
CA VAL A 166 -2.04 21.45 -9.25
C VAL A 166 -0.54 21.34 -9.50
N LEU A 167 0.01 20.11 -9.49
CA LEU A 167 1.42 19.85 -9.82
C LEU A 167 1.63 19.57 -11.32
N GLY A 168 0.56 19.60 -12.13
CA GLY A 168 0.64 19.45 -13.59
C GLY A 168 1.19 18.09 -14.01
N ARG A 169 0.85 16.99 -13.35
CA ARG A 169 1.39 15.65 -13.63
C ARG A 169 0.36 14.54 -13.48
N ARG A 170 0.68 13.42 -14.10
CA ARG A 170 -0.01 12.15 -13.87
C ARG A 170 0.96 11.13 -13.30
N ILE A 171 0.50 10.36 -12.32
CA ILE A 171 1.25 9.24 -11.75
C ILE A 171 0.50 7.97 -12.15
N VAL A 172 1.20 7.10 -12.84
CA VAL A 172 0.67 5.81 -13.26
C VAL A 172 1.19 4.74 -12.32
N ILE A 173 0.26 3.92 -11.81
CA ILE A 173 0.52 2.84 -10.88
C ILE A 173 -0.02 1.56 -11.51
N ALA A 174 0.86 0.58 -11.76
CA ALA A 174 0.49 -0.75 -12.20
C ALA A 174 0.75 -1.76 -11.06
N THR A 175 -0.19 -2.68 -10.83
CA THR A 175 -0.09 -3.67 -9.76
C THR A 175 -0.22 -5.09 -10.32
N GLU A 176 0.57 -6.02 -9.78
CA GLU A 176 0.50 -7.45 -10.07
C GLU A 176 0.59 -8.26 -8.77
N GLY A 177 0.00 -9.44 -8.75
CA GLY A 177 -0.03 -10.29 -7.56
C GLY A 177 -1.00 -9.81 -6.48
N SER A 178 -1.89 -8.86 -6.81
CA SER A 178 -2.97 -8.41 -5.93
C SER A 178 -4.30 -8.38 -6.67
N ARG A 179 -5.38 -8.54 -5.90
CA ARG A 179 -6.75 -8.32 -6.34
C ARG A 179 -7.46 -7.27 -5.47
N SER A 180 -6.68 -6.51 -4.71
CA SER A 180 -7.21 -5.37 -3.98
C SER A 180 -6.31 -4.14 -4.13
N LEU A 181 -6.94 -2.97 -4.07
CA LEU A 181 -6.29 -1.67 -3.97
C LEU A 181 -6.90 -0.92 -2.79
N VAL A 182 -6.06 -0.26 -1.99
CA VAL A 182 -6.55 0.62 -0.94
C VAL A 182 -6.41 2.08 -1.39
N ALA A 183 -7.52 2.85 -1.28
CA ALA A 183 -7.51 4.30 -1.45
C ALA A 183 -7.81 4.96 -0.11
N TRP A 184 -6.80 5.64 0.44
CA TRP A 184 -6.87 6.20 1.77
C TRP A 184 -6.44 7.67 1.84
N ASN A 185 -7.21 8.45 2.59
CA ASN A 185 -6.84 9.75 3.11
C ASN A 185 -7.71 10.03 4.35
N PRO A 186 -7.15 10.48 5.48
CA PRO A 186 -7.91 10.67 6.72
C PRO A 186 -8.95 11.78 6.63
N GLY A 187 -8.81 12.69 5.66
CA GLY A 187 -9.61 13.90 5.58
C GLY A 187 -9.27 14.92 6.67
N GLU A 188 -9.96 16.04 6.67
CA GLU A 188 -9.67 17.17 7.54
C GLU A 188 -9.88 16.83 9.01
N GLU A 189 -11.04 16.30 9.35
CA GLU A 189 -11.41 16.07 10.74
C GLU A 189 -10.51 15.06 11.46
N ALA A 190 -10.27 13.89 10.83
CA ALA A 190 -9.41 12.89 11.39
C ALA A 190 -7.92 13.27 11.27
N GLY A 191 -7.53 13.93 10.17
CA GLY A 191 -6.16 14.39 9.96
C GLY A 191 -5.71 15.35 11.05
N LYS A 192 -6.53 16.33 11.41
CA LYS A 192 -6.22 17.30 12.50
C LYS A 192 -6.07 16.64 13.87
N LYS A 193 -6.75 15.51 14.12
CA LYS A 193 -6.60 14.74 15.36
C LYS A 193 -5.34 13.87 15.39
N MET A 194 -4.70 13.66 14.24
CA MET A 194 -3.46 12.88 14.12
C MET A 194 -2.26 13.80 14.25
N ALA A 195 -1.54 13.71 15.38
CA ALA A 195 -0.40 14.59 15.70
C ALA A 195 0.70 14.64 14.62
N ASP A 196 0.77 13.60 13.77
CA ASP A 196 1.75 13.45 12.71
C ASP A 196 1.21 13.77 11.31
N VAL A 197 -0.03 14.24 11.21
CA VAL A 197 -0.68 14.65 9.97
C VAL A 197 -1.07 16.13 10.03
N GLY A 198 -1.92 16.51 10.99
CA GLY A 198 -2.40 17.90 11.10
C GLY A 198 -3.06 18.36 9.81
N ASP A 199 -2.72 19.55 9.34
CA ASP A 199 -3.21 20.13 8.09
C ASP A 199 -2.59 19.50 6.84
N GLY A 200 -1.54 18.68 6.98
CA GLY A 200 -0.88 17.97 5.87
C GLY A 200 -1.73 16.87 5.21
N TRP A 201 -2.96 16.60 5.69
CA TRP A 201 -3.88 15.68 5.03
C TRP A 201 -4.20 16.06 3.58
N ARG A 202 -4.07 17.34 3.23
CA ARG A 202 -4.28 17.85 1.86
C ARG A 202 -3.13 17.61 0.91
N ASP A 203 -1.94 17.29 1.44
CA ASP A 203 -0.71 17.23 0.66
C ASP A 203 -0.44 15.83 0.10
N TYR A 204 -1.25 14.84 0.41
CA TYR A 204 -1.04 13.46 -0.04
C TYR A 204 -2.33 12.68 -0.23
N VAL A 205 -2.20 11.56 -0.93
CA VAL A 205 -3.17 10.48 -1.00
C VAL A 205 -2.44 9.14 -0.98
N CYS A 206 -3.02 8.13 -0.35
CA CYS A 206 -2.49 6.77 -0.41
C CYS A 206 -3.26 5.96 -1.45
N LEU A 207 -2.51 5.32 -2.36
CA LEU A 207 -2.99 4.30 -3.27
C LEU A 207 -2.07 3.09 -3.08
N GLU A 208 -2.62 2.02 -2.53
CA GLU A 208 -1.81 0.93 -2.00
C GLU A 208 -2.04 -0.34 -2.81
N ALA A 209 -0.99 -0.86 -3.43
CA ALA A 209 -1.02 -2.23 -3.93
C ALA A 209 -1.13 -3.17 -2.73
N ALA A 210 -2.20 -3.95 -2.64
CA ALA A 210 -2.53 -4.70 -1.45
C ALA A 210 -3.10 -6.10 -1.74
N ASN A 211 -2.85 -7.03 -0.82
CA ASN A 211 -3.66 -8.20 -0.60
C ASN A 211 -4.37 -7.97 0.73
N ALA A 212 -5.57 -7.38 0.71
CA ALA A 212 -6.33 -6.94 1.87
C ALA A 212 -7.83 -7.23 1.72
N GLY A 213 -8.57 -7.22 2.83
CA GLY A 213 -9.98 -7.59 2.83
C GLY A 213 -10.18 -9.05 2.39
N PRO A 214 -10.97 -9.32 1.34
CA PRO A 214 -11.19 -10.69 0.86
C PRO A 214 -9.98 -11.28 0.11
N ASP A 215 -8.98 -10.47 -0.28
CA ASP A 215 -7.79 -10.91 -1.00
C ASP A 215 -6.71 -11.44 -0.03
N VAL A 216 -7.03 -12.51 0.67
CA VAL A 216 -6.09 -13.22 1.55
C VAL A 216 -5.25 -14.17 0.73
N ILE A 217 -3.93 -14.11 0.89
CA ILE A 217 -3.00 -15.05 0.24
C ILE A 217 -2.86 -16.30 1.10
N GLU A 218 -2.97 -17.45 0.45
CA GLU A 218 -2.67 -18.75 1.06
C GLU A 218 -1.48 -19.37 0.34
N LEU A 219 -0.40 -19.64 1.06
CA LEU A 219 0.82 -20.25 0.53
C LEU A 219 0.98 -21.67 1.01
N ALA A 220 1.10 -22.60 0.09
CA ALA A 220 1.56 -23.96 0.38
C ALA A 220 3.00 -23.95 0.94
N PRO A 221 3.44 -25.04 1.61
CA PRO A 221 4.82 -25.21 2.04
C PRO A 221 5.82 -24.97 0.90
N GLY A 222 6.85 -24.17 1.14
CA GLY A 222 7.89 -23.83 0.17
C GLY A 222 7.44 -22.91 -0.98
N ALA A 223 6.16 -22.54 -1.05
CA ALA A 223 5.67 -21.63 -2.09
C ALA A 223 6.02 -20.17 -1.77
N SER A 224 6.02 -19.34 -2.81
CA SER A 224 6.24 -17.89 -2.71
C SER A 224 5.12 -17.12 -3.39
N HIS A 225 4.82 -15.94 -2.86
CA HIS A 225 3.96 -14.94 -3.48
C HIS A 225 4.73 -13.65 -3.70
N THR A 226 4.48 -12.98 -4.81
CA THR A 226 5.06 -11.67 -5.12
C THR A 226 3.96 -10.65 -5.33
N LEU A 227 3.96 -9.60 -4.51
CA LEU A 227 3.19 -8.39 -4.76
C LEU A 227 4.10 -7.39 -5.47
N THR A 228 3.72 -6.96 -6.66
CA THR A 228 4.48 -6.00 -7.46
C THR A 228 3.68 -4.72 -7.67
N GLN A 229 4.34 -3.58 -7.58
CA GLN A 229 3.85 -2.33 -8.12
C GLN A 229 4.93 -1.65 -8.95
N THR A 230 4.49 -1.02 -10.04
CA THR A 230 5.34 -0.17 -10.89
C THR A 230 4.74 1.23 -10.93
N ILE A 231 5.57 2.23 -10.65
CA ILE A 231 5.18 3.65 -10.60
C ILE A 231 5.95 4.41 -11.66
N SER A 232 5.25 5.20 -12.46
CA SER A 232 5.83 6.17 -13.39
C SER A 232 5.14 7.52 -13.28
N VAL A 233 5.84 8.59 -13.72
CA VAL A 233 5.30 9.96 -13.78
C VAL A 233 5.29 10.40 -15.24
N GLU A 234 4.16 10.97 -15.69
CA GLU A 234 3.90 11.51 -17.02
C GLU A 234 3.58 13.00 -16.95
#